data_a31b765566f4558226761b9e75863ec2
#
_entry.id   a31b765566f4558226761b9e75863ec2
#
_cell.length_a   1.000
_cell.length_b   1.000
_cell.length_c   1.000
_cell.angle_alpha   90.00
_cell.angle_beta   90.00
_cell.angle_gamma   90.00
#
_symmetry.space_group_name_H-M   'P 1'
#
loop_
_entity.id
_entity.type
_entity.pdbx_description
1 polymer ?
#
loop_
_entity_poly.entity_id
_entity_poly.type
_entity_poly.pdbx_seq_one_letter_code
_entity_poly.pdbx_strand_id
1 'polypeptide(L)'
;MYLQLQKVRGNKFLATGPTNFQAWSIARFIEQVAAAGKAEYPLPLYINVALRDPLTNPMATHYESGGATDNVIPIWKVAAPSIDLLAPDIYLSGSERILKVIDLYTRADNTLFVPEAGLIADNAKYFYDVLAHGGIGFSPFGIDDNGDSSNDEHLAERLAPFAQEYAMAAPMMREMAQWVFDDKIKAVVEHEDGAEQSIKLGAWDAIIKFGSGRGGELKPNKDHNGKAMIVSLDENKFIMAGTNCRITFRPTGSNAGKAWQYLKVEEGWYENGVFKSLRILNGDETDWGGPAIGDKPRVLQISLVVR
;
A
#
# COMPACT_ATOMS: atom_id res chain seq x y z
N MET A 1 -1.44 35.58 11.73
CA MET A 1 -2.28 34.43 11.37
C MET A 1 -2.78 34.53 9.93
N TYR A 2 -3.54 35.56 9.56
CA TYR A 2 -4.10 35.76 8.21
C TYR A 2 -3.05 35.80 7.10
N LEU A 3 -1.92 36.52 7.31
CA LEU A 3 -0.82 36.65 6.35
C LEU A 3 0.00 35.35 6.15
N GLN A 4 0.05 34.47 7.15
CA GLN A 4 0.74 33.18 7.01
C GLN A 4 -0.11 32.17 6.24
N LEU A 5 -1.43 32.17 6.43
CA LEU A 5 -2.35 31.36 5.64
C LEU A 5 -2.37 31.78 4.16
N GLN A 6 -2.16 33.04 3.85
CA GLN A 6 -2.03 33.52 2.47
C GLN A 6 -0.78 32.97 1.73
N LYS A 7 0.29 32.62 2.47
CA LYS A 7 1.48 31.98 1.87
C LYS A 7 1.26 30.54 1.44
N VAL A 8 0.24 29.88 1.96
CA VAL A 8 -0.19 28.54 1.56
C VAL A 8 -1.13 28.63 0.37
N ARG A 9 -0.61 29.12 -0.73
CA ARG A 9 -1.23 29.22 -2.07
C ARG A 9 -2.75 29.11 -2.20
N GLY A 10 -3.32 30.18 -2.68
CA GLY A 10 -4.56 30.25 -3.43
C GLY A 10 -5.79 30.55 -2.59
N ASN A 11 -6.57 31.50 -3.09
CA ASN A 11 -7.82 32.03 -2.52
C ASN A 11 -8.90 31.01 -2.09
N LYS A 12 -8.72 29.73 -2.42
CA LYS A 12 -9.63 28.65 -1.99
C LYS A 12 -9.50 28.27 -0.52
N PHE A 13 -8.35 28.52 0.11
CA PHE A 13 -8.10 28.15 1.51
C PHE A 13 -8.85 29.02 2.53
N LEU A 14 -9.15 30.24 2.18
CA LEU A 14 -9.81 31.20 3.08
C LEU A 14 -11.34 31.02 3.17
N ALA A 15 -11.92 30.26 2.25
CA ALA A 15 -13.37 30.11 2.14
C ALA A 15 -13.96 29.01 3.03
N THR A 16 -13.15 28.22 3.74
CA THR A 16 -13.62 27.04 4.46
C THR A 16 -13.54 27.19 5.96
N GLY A 17 -14.37 27.97 6.53
CA GLY A 17 -14.88 28.07 7.89
C GLY A 17 -14.12 27.44 9.10
N PRO A 18 -14.84 26.94 10.10
CA PRO A 18 -14.33 26.54 11.42
C PRO A 18 -13.24 25.49 11.42
N THR A 19 -13.28 24.53 10.49
CA THR A 19 -12.34 23.41 10.41
C THR A 19 -10.89 23.86 10.16
N ASN A 20 -10.67 24.85 9.30
CA ASN A 20 -9.34 25.36 9.03
C ASN A 20 -8.75 26.12 10.22
N PHE A 21 -9.60 26.83 10.95
CA PHE A 21 -9.18 27.50 12.17
C PHE A 21 -8.81 26.50 13.27
N GLN A 22 -9.60 25.45 13.44
CA GLN A 22 -9.31 24.37 14.39
C GLN A 22 -8.00 23.67 14.04
N ALA A 23 -7.83 23.26 12.78
CA ALA A 23 -6.60 22.62 12.30
C ALA A 23 -5.35 23.50 12.53
N TRP A 24 -5.46 24.80 12.22
CA TRP A 24 -4.38 25.74 12.49
C TRP A 24 -4.06 25.84 13.98
N SER A 25 -5.09 25.98 14.82
CA SER A 25 -4.90 26.18 16.28
C SER A 25 -4.28 24.95 16.93
N ILE A 26 -4.75 23.75 16.58
CA ILE A 26 -4.20 22.48 17.07
C ILE A 26 -2.78 22.29 16.58
N ALA A 27 -2.53 22.44 15.28
CA ALA A 27 -1.22 22.30 14.69
C ALA A 27 -0.21 23.28 15.31
N ARG A 28 -0.57 24.51 15.60
CA ARG A 28 0.31 25.49 16.27
C ARG A 28 0.63 25.12 17.72
N PHE A 29 -0.31 24.50 18.43
CA PHE A 29 -0.02 23.96 19.76
C PHE A 29 0.94 22.76 19.68
N ILE A 30 0.67 21.81 18.79
CA ILE A 30 1.52 20.63 18.55
C ILE A 30 2.94 21.07 18.12
N GLU A 31 3.06 22.11 17.28
CA GLU A 31 4.36 22.66 16.90
C GLU A 31 5.21 23.07 18.10
N GLN A 32 4.61 23.74 19.08
CA GLN A 32 5.34 24.18 20.27
C GLN A 32 5.93 23.00 21.04
N VAL A 33 5.14 21.94 21.20
CA VAL A 33 5.57 20.71 21.87
C VAL A 33 6.63 19.96 21.06
N ALA A 34 6.39 19.79 19.77
CA ALA A 34 7.29 19.07 18.87
C ALA A 34 8.65 19.78 18.72
N ALA A 35 8.63 21.09 18.55
CA ALA A 35 9.86 21.88 18.47
C ALA A 35 10.69 21.82 19.76
N ALA A 36 10.04 21.88 20.92
CA ALA A 36 10.70 21.71 22.20
C ALA A 36 11.32 20.30 22.36
N GLY A 37 10.58 19.25 21.98
CA GLY A 37 11.10 17.88 22.00
C GLY A 37 12.29 17.67 21.07
N LYS A 38 12.23 18.18 19.84
CA LYS A 38 13.34 18.12 18.87
C LYS A 38 14.57 18.92 19.30
N ALA A 39 14.40 19.96 20.09
CA ALA A 39 15.52 20.71 20.66
C ALA A 39 16.33 19.88 21.67
N GLU A 40 15.66 18.99 22.41
CA GLU A 40 16.30 18.08 23.35
C GLU A 40 16.85 16.82 22.63
N TYR A 41 16.06 16.25 21.71
CA TYR A 41 16.45 15.05 20.94
C TYR A 41 15.87 15.07 19.53
N PRO A 42 16.69 15.30 18.48
CA PRO A 42 16.23 15.59 17.13
C PRO A 42 15.81 14.35 16.33
N LEU A 43 14.83 13.60 16.84
CA LEU A 43 14.22 12.49 16.10
C LEU A 43 13.11 12.96 15.15
N PRO A 44 12.88 12.25 14.05
CA PRO A 44 11.68 12.40 13.26
C PRO A 44 10.43 12.17 14.11
N LEU A 45 9.43 13.03 13.94
CA LEU A 45 8.16 12.96 14.65
C LEU A 45 7.01 12.75 13.68
N TYR A 46 6.08 11.90 14.05
CA TYR A 46 4.81 11.76 13.34
C TYR A 46 3.62 11.99 14.30
N ILE A 47 2.48 12.24 13.73
CA ILE A 47 1.21 12.23 14.45
C ILE A 47 0.25 11.24 13.80
N ASN A 48 -0.44 10.49 14.63
CA ASN A 48 -1.58 9.67 14.25
C ASN A 48 -2.76 10.55 13.84
N VAL A 49 -3.49 10.13 12.85
CA VAL A 49 -4.61 10.87 12.28
C VAL A 49 -5.86 10.00 12.25
N ALA A 50 -6.83 10.31 13.13
CA ALA A 50 -8.18 9.80 12.99
C ALA A 50 -8.81 10.36 11.69
N LEU A 51 -9.37 9.48 10.87
CA LEU A 51 -9.76 9.80 9.51
C LEU A 51 -11.21 10.31 9.42
N ARG A 52 -11.48 11.11 8.41
CA ARG A 52 -12.82 11.31 7.87
C ARG A 52 -13.06 10.36 6.69
N ASP A 53 -14.31 10.17 6.28
CA ASP A 53 -14.62 9.45 5.05
C ASP A 53 -13.97 10.19 3.84
N PRO A 54 -13.03 9.56 3.11
CA PRO A 54 -12.29 10.22 2.03
C PRO A 54 -13.09 10.37 0.73
N LEU A 55 -14.22 9.67 0.60
CA LEU A 55 -15.06 9.69 -0.60
C LEU A 55 -16.18 10.71 -0.50
N THR A 56 -16.45 11.24 0.69
CA THR A 56 -17.50 12.21 0.93
C THR A 56 -16.93 13.50 1.48
N ASN A 57 -17.80 14.48 1.74
CA ASN A 57 -17.44 15.72 2.43
C ASN A 57 -18.27 15.84 3.71
N PRO A 58 -17.96 15.05 4.76
CA PRO A 58 -18.73 15.07 5.99
C PRO A 58 -18.64 16.42 6.71
N MET A 59 -19.68 16.76 7.45
CA MET A 59 -19.66 17.93 8.33
C MET A 59 -18.58 17.75 9.41
N ALA A 60 -17.98 18.86 9.83
CA ALA A 60 -16.92 18.89 10.84
C ALA A 60 -17.31 18.27 12.20
N THR A 61 -18.59 18.08 12.46
CA THR A 61 -19.12 17.42 13.66
C THR A 61 -19.23 15.90 13.55
N HIS A 62 -18.92 15.34 12.37
CA HIS A 62 -19.04 13.89 12.09
C HIS A 62 -17.69 13.18 12.07
N TYR A 63 -16.61 13.88 12.35
CA TYR A 63 -15.25 13.32 12.45
C TYR A 63 -14.39 14.21 13.35
N GLU A 64 -13.18 13.80 13.69
CA GLU A 64 -12.23 14.53 14.54
C GLU A 64 -11.63 15.72 13.78
N SER A 65 -12.49 16.72 13.52
CA SER A 65 -12.11 17.91 12.78
C SER A 65 -11.06 18.73 13.54
N GLY A 66 -10.05 19.20 12.79
CA GLY A 66 -8.91 19.90 13.38
C GLY A 66 -7.67 19.03 13.52
N GLY A 67 -7.79 17.68 13.51
CA GLY A 67 -6.68 16.76 13.24
C GLY A 67 -6.14 16.93 11.82
N ALA A 68 -5.06 16.22 11.48
CA ALA A 68 -4.41 16.36 10.17
C ALA A 68 -5.12 15.53 9.08
N THR A 69 -6.45 15.60 9.02
CA THR A 69 -7.25 14.95 7.99
C THR A 69 -6.89 15.45 6.59
N ASP A 70 -7.14 14.64 5.57
CA ASP A 70 -6.72 14.87 4.17
C ASP A 70 -7.02 16.27 3.63
N ASN A 71 -8.16 16.85 4.01
CA ASN A 71 -8.60 18.18 3.58
C ASN A 71 -7.81 19.34 4.21
N VAL A 72 -7.07 19.13 5.30
CA VAL A 72 -6.30 20.16 6.01
C VAL A 72 -4.80 19.86 6.12
N ILE A 73 -4.29 18.82 5.47
CA ILE A 73 -2.85 18.50 5.40
C ILE A 73 -1.99 19.74 5.11
N PRO A 74 -2.30 20.59 4.10
CA PRO A 74 -1.47 21.76 3.83
C PRO A 74 -1.41 22.78 4.98
N ILE A 75 -2.46 22.86 5.81
CA ILE A 75 -2.47 23.72 7.01
C ILE A 75 -1.49 23.17 8.03
N TRP A 76 -1.56 21.88 8.30
CA TRP A 76 -0.66 21.20 9.24
C TRP A 76 0.80 21.33 8.84
N LYS A 77 1.13 21.10 7.56
CA LYS A 77 2.51 21.22 7.04
C LYS A 77 3.09 22.62 7.21
N VAL A 78 2.25 23.67 7.21
CA VAL A 78 2.69 25.04 7.45
C VAL A 78 2.70 25.40 8.95
N ALA A 79 1.71 24.94 9.69
CA ALA A 79 1.50 25.32 11.08
C ALA A 79 2.35 24.52 12.07
N ALA A 80 2.72 23.29 11.73
CA ALA A 80 3.53 22.37 12.53
C ALA A 80 4.72 21.80 11.74
N PRO A 81 5.69 22.62 11.33
CA PRO A 81 6.83 22.18 10.52
C PRO A 81 7.78 21.22 11.27
N SER A 82 7.71 21.11 12.59
CA SER A 82 8.46 20.13 13.36
C SER A 82 7.86 18.72 13.31
N ILE A 83 6.65 18.57 12.79
CA ILE A 83 6.06 17.25 12.51
C ILE A 83 6.45 16.81 11.10
N ASP A 84 7.21 15.74 11.02
CA ASP A 84 7.74 15.22 9.76
C ASP A 84 6.66 14.50 8.95
N LEU A 85 5.84 13.65 9.61
CA LEU A 85 4.83 12.82 8.97
C LEU A 85 3.45 13.03 9.59
N LEU A 86 2.44 13.07 8.71
CA LEU A 86 1.04 12.96 9.06
C LEU A 86 0.61 11.55 8.67
N ALA A 87 0.28 10.72 9.65
CA ALA A 87 0.20 9.27 9.52
C ALA A 87 -1.23 8.78 9.77
N PRO A 88 -1.94 8.27 8.73
CA PRO A 88 -3.34 7.88 8.85
C PRO A 88 -3.53 6.60 9.64
N ASP A 89 -4.48 6.58 10.59
CA ASP A 89 -4.95 5.40 11.29
C ASP A 89 -6.10 4.78 10.51
N ILE A 90 -5.84 3.64 9.85
CA ILE A 90 -6.77 3.07 8.88
C ILE A 90 -7.67 2.03 9.54
N TYR A 91 -8.85 2.49 9.98
CA TYR A 91 -9.94 1.67 10.51
C TYR A 91 -11.20 1.68 9.62
N LEU A 92 -11.08 2.25 8.44
CA LEU A 92 -12.17 2.30 7.47
C LEU A 92 -12.46 0.90 6.90
N SER A 93 -13.68 0.70 6.43
CA SER A 93 -14.09 -0.48 5.69
C SER A 93 -14.26 -0.16 4.21
N GLY A 94 -14.00 -1.16 3.36
CA GLY A 94 -14.13 -1.06 1.91
C GLY A 94 -12.84 -0.60 1.22
N SER A 95 -12.45 -1.37 0.20
CA SER A 95 -11.19 -1.17 -0.53
C SER A 95 -11.09 0.22 -1.13
N GLU A 96 -12.15 0.76 -1.69
CA GLU A 96 -12.16 2.10 -2.30
C GLU A 96 -11.76 3.20 -1.30
N ARG A 97 -12.28 3.14 -0.07
CA ARG A 97 -11.93 4.12 0.98
C ARG A 97 -10.49 4.00 1.43
N ILE A 98 -10.04 2.78 1.69
CA ILE A 98 -8.69 2.51 2.19
C ILE A 98 -7.65 2.93 1.15
N LEU A 99 -7.82 2.53 -0.11
CA LEU A 99 -6.94 2.91 -1.21
C LEU A 99 -6.94 4.43 -1.43
N LYS A 100 -8.11 5.07 -1.28
CA LYS A 100 -8.20 6.53 -1.36
C LYS A 100 -7.42 7.24 -0.24
N VAL A 101 -7.41 6.71 0.97
CA VAL A 101 -6.58 7.25 2.07
C VAL A 101 -5.10 7.10 1.74
N ILE A 102 -4.68 5.91 1.31
CA ILE A 102 -3.28 5.65 0.92
C ILE A 102 -2.82 6.68 -0.13
N ASP A 103 -3.62 6.89 -1.19
CA ASP A 103 -3.36 7.90 -2.23
C ASP A 103 -3.26 9.33 -1.67
N LEU A 104 -4.20 9.74 -0.79
CA LEU A 104 -4.25 11.09 -0.24
C LEU A 104 -3.08 11.43 0.70
N TYR A 105 -2.56 10.44 1.42
CA TYR A 105 -1.42 10.62 2.34
C TYR A 105 -0.07 10.33 1.70
N THR A 106 -0.04 9.75 0.49
CA THR A 106 1.15 9.62 -0.35
C THR A 106 1.41 10.93 -1.09
N ARG A 107 2.36 11.72 -0.62
CA ARG A 107 2.61 13.07 -1.13
C ARG A 107 4.10 13.37 -1.19
N ALA A 108 4.51 14.27 -2.08
CA ALA A 108 5.89 14.75 -2.14
C ALA A 108 6.36 15.45 -0.84
N ASP A 109 5.41 15.98 -0.06
CA ASP A 109 5.68 16.64 1.23
C ASP A 109 5.27 15.77 2.44
N ASN A 110 4.89 14.51 2.23
CA ASN A 110 4.48 13.58 3.28
C ASN A 110 4.72 12.13 2.86
N THR A 111 5.78 11.54 3.36
CA THR A 111 6.02 10.09 3.17
C THR A 111 4.92 9.30 3.87
N LEU A 112 4.35 8.33 3.18
CA LEU A 112 3.30 7.48 3.74
C LEU A 112 3.84 6.62 4.89
N PHE A 113 3.17 6.69 6.01
CA PHE A 113 3.35 5.79 7.16
C PHE A 113 1.98 5.46 7.74
N VAL A 114 1.63 4.21 7.87
CA VAL A 114 0.39 3.74 8.48
C VAL A 114 0.72 3.16 9.85
N PRO A 115 0.63 3.98 10.92
CA PRO A 115 1.02 3.56 12.28
C PRO A 115 -0.03 2.65 12.92
N GLU A 116 -1.28 2.76 12.47
CA GLU A 116 -2.39 1.94 12.94
C GLU A 116 -3.28 1.48 11.78
N ALA A 117 -3.60 0.20 11.79
CA ALA A 117 -4.64 -0.39 10.97
C ALA A 117 -5.42 -1.41 11.79
N GLY A 118 -6.68 -1.67 11.44
CA GLY A 118 -7.46 -2.68 12.13
C GLY A 118 -6.79 -4.07 12.05
N LEU A 119 -6.64 -4.75 13.19
CA LEU A 119 -6.07 -6.10 13.28
C LEU A 119 -7.11 -7.14 12.85
N ILE A 120 -7.45 -7.11 11.56
CA ILE A 120 -8.31 -8.09 10.89
C ILE A 120 -7.58 -8.62 9.65
N ALA A 121 -7.76 -9.90 9.34
CA ALA A 121 -7.05 -10.59 8.26
C ALA A 121 -7.13 -9.85 6.91
N ASP A 122 -8.29 -9.27 6.61
CA ASP A 122 -8.53 -8.57 5.34
C ASP A 122 -7.66 -7.33 5.15
N ASN A 123 -7.20 -6.71 6.24
CA ASN A 123 -6.34 -5.53 6.16
C ASN A 123 -4.90 -5.87 5.75
N ALA A 124 -4.47 -7.11 5.91
CA ALA A 124 -3.12 -7.52 5.51
C ALA A 124 -2.85 -7.32 4.00
N LYS A 125 -3.89 -7.33 3.16
CA LYS A 125 -3.74 -7.09 1.71
C LYS A 125 -3.21 -5.70 1.38
N TYR A 126 -3.52 -4.69 2.18
CA TYR A 126 -3.13 -3.30 1.93
C TYR A 126 -1.64 -3.03 2.18
N PHE A 127 -0.94 -3.94 2.85
CA PHE A 127 0.51 -3.88 3.01
C PHE A 127 1.24 -3.71 1.65
N TYR A 128 0.80 -4.44 0.63
CA TYR A 128 1.38 -4.36 -0.73
C TYR A 128 1.17 -2.98 -1.36
N ASP A 129 -0.02 -2.43 -1.18
CA ASP A 129 -0.36 -1.13 -1.75
C ASP A 129 0.41 0.00 -1.04
N VAL A 130 0.51 -0.08 0.29
CA VAL A 130 1.34 0.86 1.08
C VAL A 130 2.80 0.81 0.62
N LEU A 131 3.37 -0.37 0.42
CA LEU A 131 4.74 -0.50 -0.07
C LEU A 131 4.91 0.08 -1.48
N ALA A 132 3.99 -0.20 -2.39
CA ALA A 132 4.03 0.31 -3.76
C ALA A 132 3.88 1.84 -3.84
N HIS A 133 3.26 2.46 -2.83
CA HIS A 133 3.18 3.91 -2.67
C HIS A 133 4.39 4.53 -1.92
N GLY A 134 5.45 3.74 -1.69
CA GLY A 134 6.63 4.22 -0.97
C GLY A 134 6.42 4.36 0.54
N GLY A 135 5.44 3.65 1.08
CA GLY A 135 5.20 3.63 2.52
C GLY A 135 6.38 3.04 3.29
N ILE A 136 6.74 3.69 4.39
CA ILE A 136 7.87 3.32 5.24
C ILE A 136 7.48 2.43 6.41
N GLY A 137 6.19 2.21 6.61
CA GLY A 137 5.66 1.32 7.64
C GLY A 137 4.17 1.10 7.51
N PHE A 138 3.74 -0.09 7.95
CA PHE A 138 2.34 -0.50 8.04
C PHE A 138 2.19 -1.39 9.28
N SER A 139 1.45 -0.92 10.28
CA SER A 139 1.35 -1.56 11.59
C SER A 139 -0.11 -1.82 11.96
N PRO A 140 -0.56 -3.07 12.03
CA PRO A 140 -1.86 -3.35 12.65
C PRO A 140 -1.80 -3.05 14.14
N PHE A 141 -2.87 -2.44 14.67
CA PHE A 141 -2.95 -2.08 16.08
C PHE A 141 -2.96 -3.34 16.97
N GLY A 142 -2.11 -3.35 18.01
CA GLY A 142 -2.01 -4.47 18.93
C GLY A 142 -1.14 -5.64 18.45
N ILE A 143 -0.29 -5.42 17.41
CA ILE A 143 0.63 -6.44 16.90
C ILE A 143 1.71 -6.85 17.94
N ASP A 144 2.02 -5.98 18.86
CA ASP A 144 3.11 -6.09 19.83
C ASP A 144 2.72 -6.84 21.12
N ASP A 145 1.52 -7.40 21.19
CA ASP A 145 1.02 -8.14 22.34
C ASP A 145 1.59 -7.64 23.70
N ASN A 146 0.97 -6.62 24.26
CA ASN A 146 1.39 -6.00 25.51
C ASN A 146 1.01 -6.82 26.77
N GLY A 147 0.65 -8.10 26.61
CA GLY A 147 0.30 -9.01 27.68
C GLY A 147 -1.17 -8.97 28.12
N ASP A 148 -1.98 -8.02 27.64
CA ASP A 148 -3.43 -7.99 27.88
C ASP A 148 -4.17 -8.99 26.99
N SER A 149 -3.53 -9.44 25.92
CA SER A 149 -4.06 -10.39 24.94
C SER A 149 -3.81 -11.86 25.31
N SER A 150 -3.26 -12.15 26.48
CA SER A 150 -3.01 -13.52 26.97
C SER A 150 -4.27 -14.41 27.03
N ASN A 151 -5.47 -13.82 26.87
CA ASN A 151 -6.76 -14.51 26.80
C ASN A 151 -7.41 -14.44 25.41
N ASP A 152 -6.76 -13.87 24.38
CA ASP A 152 -7.31 -13.84 23.03
C ASP A 152 -6.91 -15.11 22.28
N GLU A 153 -7.78 -16.12 22.34
CA GLU A 153 -7.59 -17.40 21.64
C GLU A 153 -7.43 -17.25 20.12
N HIS A 154 -7.85 -16.12 19.55
CA HIS A 154 -7.81 -15.84 18.11
C HIS A 154 -6.70 -14.85 17.69
N LEU A 155 -5.88 -14.37 18.61
CA LEU A 155 -4.83 -13.40 18.28
C LEU A 155 -3.86 -13.95 17.22
N ALA A 156 -3.41 -15.18 17.39
CA ALA A 156 -2.50 -15.83 16.44
C ALA A 156 -3.11 -15.97 15.05
N GLU A 157 -4.41 -16.24 14.94
CA GLU A 157 -5.12 -16.32 13.66
C GLU A 157 -5.21 -14.95 12.98
N ARG A 158 -5.46 -13.89 13.75
CA ARG A 158 -5.52 -12.51 13.23
C ARG A 158 -4.16 -11.99 12.81
N LEU A 159 -3.09 -12.36 13.52
CA LEU A 159 -1.71 -11.98 13.21
C LEU A 159 -1.12 -12.73 12.03
N ALA A 160 -1.52 -13.98 11.81
CA ALA A 160 -0.90 -14.85 10.82
C ALA A 160 -0.83 -14.25 9.39
N PRO A 161 -1.87 -13.59 8.86
CA PRO A 161 -1.80 -12.95 7.53
C PRO A 161 -0.72 -11.87 7.47
N PHE A 162 -0.61 -11.01 8.47
CA PHE A 162 0.42 -9.97 8.53
C PHE A 162 1.82 -10.56 8.64
N ALA A 163 2.00 -11.55 9.51
CA ALA A 163 3.29 -12.23 9.70
C ALA A 163 3.77 -12.89 8.40
N GLN A 164 2.88 -13.50 7.62
CA GLN A 164 3.20 -14.10 6.33
C GLN A 164 3.68 -13.06 5.31
N GLU A 165 3.00 -11.91 5.23
CA GLU A 165 3.38 -10.83 4.31
C GLU A 165 4.71 -10.20 4.71
N TYR A 166 4.93 -9.96 6.00
CA TYR A 166 6.20 -9.43 6.48
C TYR A 166 7.36 -10.41 6.25
N ALA A 167 7.13 -11.71 6.49
CA ALA A 167 8.15 -12.73 6.24
C ALA A 167 8.52 -12.83 4.75
N MET A 168 7.56 -12.65 3.85
CA MET A 168 7.80 -12.61 2.41
C MET A 168 8.59 -11.37 2.00
N ALA A 169 8.22 -10.19 2.52
CA ALA A 169 8.81 -8.92 2.13
C ALA A 169 10.19 -8.66 2.77
N ALA A 170 10.40 -9.06 4.01
CA ALA A 170 11.61 -8.75 4.79
C ALA A 170 12.93 -9.05 4.06
N PRO A 171 13.10 -10.20 3.36
CA PRO A 171 14.35 -10.51 2.66
C PRO A 171 14.65 -9.61 1.47
N MET A 172 13.67 -8.85 0.96
CA MET A 172 13.82 -7.99 -0.22
C MET A 172 13.46 -6.51 0.05
N MET A 173 13.36 -6.10 1.32
CA MET A 173 12.97 -4.73 1.67
C MET A 173 13.91 -3.65 1.13
N ARG A 174 15.21 -3.95 1.03
CA ARG A 174 16.19 -3.01 0.45
C ARG A 174 15.96 -2.84 -1.05
N GLU A 175 15.75 -3.93 -1.76
CA GLU A 175 15.43 -3.94 -3.19
C GLU A 175 14.09 -3.27 -3.45
N MET A 176 13.09 -3.52 -2.61
CA MET A 176 11.79 -2.85 -2.69
C MET A 176 11.92 -1.35 -2.55
N ALA A 177 12.70 -0.85 -1.58
CA ALA A 177 12.95 0.57 -1.44
C ALA A 177 13.58 1.19 -2.70
N GLN A 178 14.53 0.47 -3.34
CA GLN A 178 15.12 0.92 -4.60
C GLN A 178 14.12 0.88 -5.74
N TRP A 179 13.28 -0.17 -5.85
CA TRP A 179 12.25 -0.27 -6.89
C TRP A 179 11.17 0.81 -6.76
N VAL A 180 10.81 1.16 -5.53
CA VAL A 180 9.92 2.31 -5.27
C VAL A 180 10.56 3.60 -5.74
N PHE A 181 11.81 3.85 -5.36
CA PHE A 181 12.54 5.06 -5.78
C PHE A 181 12.65 5.18 -7.31
N ASP A 182 12.80 4.04 -8.00
CA ASP A 182 12.90 3.96 -9.47
C ASP A 182 11.51 3.95 -10.17
N ASP A 183 10.40 4.06 -9.44
CA ASP A 183 9.01 3.92 -9.94
C ASP A 183 8.75 2.60 -10.70
N LYS A 184 9.39 1.51 -10.25
CA LYS A 184 9.30 0.19 -10.88
C LYS A 184 8.27 -0.74 -10.26
N ILE A 185 7.75 -0.42 -9.07
CA ILE A 185 6.85 -1.25 -8.30
C ILE A 185 5.41 -0.74 -8.41
N LYS A 186 4.48 -1.66 -8.59
CA LYS A 186 3.03 -1.40 -8.57
C LYS A 186 2.34 -2.52 -7.80
N ALA A 187 1.19 -2.21 -7.21
CA ALA A 187 0.38 -3.20 -6.52
C ALA A 187 -1.09 -3.09 -6.87
N VAL A 188 -1.81 -4.17 -6.66
CA VAL A 188 -3.26 -4.24 -6.68
C VAL A 188 -3.75 -5.14 -5.57
N VAL A 189 -4.91 -4.80 -5.02
CA VAL A 189 -5.62 -5.60 -4.02
C VAL A 189 -7.01 -5.93 -4.53
N GLU A 190 -7.52 -7.10 -4.18
CA GLU A 190 -8.87 -7.52 -4.54
C GLU A 190 -9.91 -6.59 -3.88
N HIS A 191 -10.81 -6.06 -4.71
CA HIS A 191 -11.96 -5.30 -4.26
C HIS A 191 -13.13 -6.22 -3.95
N GLU A 192 -14.18 -5.69 -3.32
CA GLU A 192 -15.35 -6.44 -2.88
C GLU A 192 -16.17 -7.06 -4.03
N ASP A 193 -15.99 -6.54 -5.25
CA ASP A 193 -16.61 -7.10 -6.47
C ASP A 193 -15.83 -8.26 -7.09
N GLY A 194 -14.60 -8.53 -6.59
CA GLY A 194 -13.71 -9.56 -7.12
C GLY A 194 -13.24 -9.33 -8.56
N ALA A 195 -13.43 -8.13 -9.10
CA ALA A 195 -13.09 -7.81 -10.48
C ALA A 195 -11.60 -7.95 -10.79
N GLU A 196 -11.27 -8.40 -12.00
CA GLU A 196 -9.89 -8.39 -12.48
C GLU A 196 -9.34 -6.96 -12.56
N GLN A 197 -8.05 -6.82 -12.31
CA GLN A 197 -7.36 -5.54 -12.39
C GLN A 197 -6.19 -5.60 -13.37
N SER A 198 -5.79 -4.45 -13.90
CA SER A 198 -4.72 -4.36 -14.87
C SER A 198 -3.70 -3.30 -14.46
N ILE A 199 -2.41 -3.64 -14.57
CA ILE A 199 -1.28 -2.76 -14.30
C ILE A 199 -0.51 -2.54 -15.60
N LYS A 200 -0.24 -1.28 -15.95
CA LYS A 200 0.60 -0.92 -17.09
C LYS A 200 2.08 -1.05 -16.72
N LEU A 201 2.83 -1.82 -17.50
CA LEU A 201 4.25 -2.12 -17.31
C LEU A 201 5.02 -1.90 -18.63
N GLY A 202 5.17 -0.65 -19.03
CA GLY A 202 5.83 -0.33 -20.30
C GLY A 202 5.04 -0.83 -21.52
N ALA A 203 5.63 -1.80 -22.25
CA ALA A 203 5.00 -2.43 -23.43
C ALA A 203 4.09 -3.63 -23.07
N TRP A 204 3.69 -3.75 -21.82
CA TRP A 204 2.82 -4.81 -21.31
C TRP A 204 1.74 -4.26 -20.40
N ASP A 205 0.55 -4.86 -20.45
CA ASP A 205 -0.40 -4.83 -19.35
C ASP A 205 -0.31 -6.16 -18.59
N ALA A 206 -0.05 -6.12 -17.31
CA ALA A 206 -0.25 -7.26 -16.42
C ALA A 206 -1.72 -7.31 -16.00
N ILE A 207 -2.38 -8.42 -16.26
CA ILE A 207 -3.78 -8.64 -15.91
C ILE A 207 -3.84 -9.59 -14.72
N ILE A 208 -4.39 -9.13 -13.62
CA ILE A 208 -4.48 -9.87 -12.38
C ILE A 208 -5.94 -10.27 -12.16
N LYS A 209 -6.15 -11.58 -12.05
CA LYS A 209 -7.42 -12.17 -11.64
C LYS A 209 -7.29 -12.70 -10.22
N PHE A 210 -8.27 -12.41 -9.40
CA PHE A 210 -8.28 -12.85 -8.01
C PHE A 210 -9.04 -14.18 -7.88
N GLY A 211 -8.55 -15.03 -6.99
CA GLY A 211 -9.10 -16.34 -6.77
C GLY A 211 -8.03 -17.40 -6.50
N SER A 212 -8.47 -18.56 -6.09
CA SER A 212 -7.65 -19.74 -5.82
C SER A 212 -8.00 -20.88 -6.79
N GLY A 213 -7.06 -21.76 -7.04
CA GLY A 213 -7.30 -22.95 -7.86
C GLY A 213 -6.20 -23.22 -8.87
N ARG A 214 -6.25 -24.42 -9.45
CA ARG A 214 -5.37 -24.85 -10.52
C ARG A 214 -6.19 -24.99 -11.83
N GLY A 215 -5.52 -24.83 -12.95
CA GLY A 215 -6.14 -24.92 -14.25
C GLY A 215 -6.93 -23.67 -14.67
N GLY A 216 -7.79 -23.78 -15.65
CA GLY A 216 -8.45 -22.65 -16.31
C GLY A 216 -9.45 -21.88 -15.43
N GLU A 217 -10.03 -22.49 -14.43
CA GLU A 217 -11.05 -21.87 -13.59
C GLU A 217 -10.47 -21.47 -12.23
N LEU A 218 -10.60 -20.17 -11.89
CA LEU A 218 -10.31 -19.66 -10.56
C LEU A 218 -11.60 -19.68 -9.73
N LYS A 219 -11.51 -20.22 -8.53
CA LYS A 219 -12.57 -20.09 -7.54
C LYS A 219 -12.45 -18.72 -6.88
N PRO A 220 -13.52 -17.92 -6.84
CA PRO A 220 -13.51 -16.63 -6.16
C PRO A 220 -13.05 -16.76 -4.70
N ASN A 221 -12.30 -15.77 -4.23
CA ASN A 221 -11.93 -15.68 -2.82
C ASN A 221 -13.15 -15.25 -2.00
N LYS A 222 -13.46 -15.99 -0.95
CA LYS A 222 -14.61 -15.66 -0.07
C LYS A 222 -14.42 -14.34 0.66
N ASP A 223 -13.17 -14.05 1.04
CA ASP A 223 -12.82 -12.93 1.91
C ASP A 223 -12.16 -11.78 1.12
N HIS A 224 -12.21 -11.81 -0.22
CA HIS A 224 -11.62 -10.81 -1.10
C HIS A 224 -10.20 -10.39 -0.68
N ASN A 225 -9.36 -11.37 -0.33
CA ASN A 225 -8.04 -11.16 0.23
C ASN A 225 -6.90 -11.31 -0.79
N GLY A 226 -7.23 -11.43 -2.06
CA GLY A 226 -6.28 -11.49 -3.15
C GLY A 226 -5.48 -10.20 -3.29
N LYS A 227 -4.20 -10.33 -3.63
CA LYS A 227 -3.28 -9.21 -3.82
C LYS A 227 -2.10 -9.59 -4.67
N ALA A 228 -1.56 -8.61 -5.37
CA ALA A 228 -0.33 -8.76 -6.15
C ALA A 228 0.48 -7.48 -6.12
N MET A 229 1.79 -7.64 -6.01
CA MET A 229 2.79 -6.61 -6.22
C MET A 229 3.64 -7.04 -7.41
N ILE A 230 3.89 -6.12 -8.34
CA ILE A 230 4.66 -6.39 -9.54
C ILE A 230 5.75 -5.34 -9.68
N VAL A 231 6.96 -5.82 -9.98
CA VAL A 231 8.14 -5.00 -10.23
C VAL A 231 8.62 -5.21 -11.65
N SER A 232 8.84 -4.15 -12.39
CA SER A 232 9.49 -4.18 -13.70
C SER A 232 11.01 -4.17 -13.51
N LEU A 233 11.68 -5.29 -13.71
CA LEU A 233 13.14 -5.35 -13.66
C LEU A 233 13.77 -4.83 -14.96
N ASP A 234 13.19 -5.22 -16.10
CA ASP A 234 13.47 -4.67 -17.43
C ASP A 234 12.22 -4.76 -18.34
N GLU A 235 12.35 -4.52 -19.63
CA GLU A 235 11.24 -4.49 -20.59
C GLU A 235 10.39 -5.76 -20.61
N ASN A 236 10.98 -6.93 -20.35
CA ASN A 236 10.33 -8.24 -20.47
C ASN A 236 10.56 -9.11 -19.24
N LYS A 237 11.04 -8.52 -18.13
CA LYS A 237 11.36 -9.27 -16.91
C LYS A 237 10.74 -8.62 -15.69
N PHE A 238 9.99 -9.42 -14.92
CA PHE A 238 9.19 -8.96 -13.82
C PHE A 238 9.41 -9.79 -12.56
N ILE A 239 9.27 -9.18 -11.40
CA ILE A 239 9.01 -9.89 -10.14
C ILE A 239 7.52 -9.73 -9.85
N MET A 240 6.90 -10.79 -9.41
CA MET A 240 5.56 -10.80 -8.85
C MET A 240 5.61 -11.40 -7.45
N ALA A 241 5.02 -10.72 -6.48
CA ALA A 241 4.72 -11.28 -5.16
C ALA A 241 3.22 -11.13 -4.89
N GLY A 242 2.61 -12.10 -4.22
CA GLY A 242 1.18 -12.03 -3.98
C GLY A 242 0.59 -13.26 -3.31
N THR A 243 -0.73 -13.23 -3.13
CA THR A 243 -1.57 -14.34 -2.68
C THR A 243 -2.92 -14.33 -3.38
N ASN A 244 -3.53 -15.51 -3.51
CA ASN A 244 -4.88 -15.69 -4.03
C ASN A 244 -5.14 -14.94 -5.34
N CYS A 245 -4.18 -15.02 -6.26
CA CYS A 245 -4.26 -14.33 -7.55
C CYS A 245 -3.56 -15.11 -8.66
N ARG A 246 -3.88 -14.75 -9.89
CA ARG A 246 -3.25 -15.24 -11.12
C ARG A 246 -2.87 -14.05 -11.98
N ILE A 247 -1.72 -14.14 -12.64
CA ILE A 247 -1.25 -13.10 -13.56
C ILE A 247 -1.16 -13.64 -15.00
N THR A 248 -1.60 -12.83 -15.94
CA THR A 248 -1.26 -12.97 -17.35
C THR A 248 -0.83 -11.63 -17.92
N PHE A 249 -0.31 -11.64 -19.13
CA PHE A 249 0.20 -10.45 -19.78
C PHE A 249 -0.52 -10.21 -21.12
N ARG A 250 -0.73 -8.94 -21.45
CA ARG A 250 -1.20 -8.50 -22.76
C ARG A 250 -0.17 -7.57 -23.35
N PRO A 251 0.34 -7.85 -24.57
CA PRO A 251 1.26 -6.94 -25.25
C PRO A 251 0.57 -5.64 -25.64
N THR A 252 1.24 -4.53 -25.34
CA THR A 252 0.77 -3.16 -25.64
C THR A 252 1.90 -2.33 -26.23
N GLY A 253 1.68 -1.08 -26.57
CA GLY A 253 2.71 -0.18 -27.07
C GLY A 253 3.52 -0.79 -28.23
N SER A 254 4.82 -0.88 -28.10
CA SER A 254 5.74 -1.47 -29.07
C SER A 254 5.54 -2.98 -29.29
N ASN A 255 4.86 -3.66 -28.39
CA ASN A 255 4.56 -5.09 -28.47
C ASN A 255 3.12 -5.38 -28.96
N ALA A 256 2.31 -4.35 -29.19
CA ALA A 256 0.92 -4.51 -29.59
C ALA A 256 0.77 -5.40 -30.83
N GLY A 257 -0.14 -6.38 -30.75
CA GLY A 257 -0.43 -7.30 -31.86
C GLY A 257 0.63 -8.39 -32.12
N LYS A 258 1.72 -8.41 -31.39
CA LYS A 258 2.75 -9.46 -31.51
C LYS A 258 2.35 -10.70 -30.71
N ALA A 259 2.71 -11.86 -31.21
CA ALA A 259 2.65 -13.10 -30.46
C ALA A 259 3.68 -13.08 -29.34
N TRP A 260 3.35 -13.66 -28.21
CA TRP A 260 4.25 -13.73 -27.05
C TRP A 260 4.08 -15.03 -26.29
N GLN A 261 5.04 -15.33 -25.45
CA GLN A 261 4.97 -16.48 -24.53
C GLN A 261 5.82 -16.22 -23.28
N TYR A 262 5.58 -17.02 -22.24
CA TYR A 262 6.52 -17.11 -21.12
C TYR A 262 7.81 -17.73 -21.60
N LEU A 263 8.93 -17.02 -21.45
CA LEU A 263 10.26 -17.58 -21.69
C LEU A 263 10.68 -18.43 -20.49
N LYS A 264 10.42 -17.91 -19.28
CA LYS A 264 10.72 -18.59 -18.02
C LYS A 264 9.85 -18.00 -16.90
N VAL A 265 9.33 -18.86 -16.02
CA VAL A 265 8.69 -18.49 -14.78
C VAL A 265 9.36 -19.28 -13.66
N GLU A 266 9.92 -18.59 -12.69
CA GLU A 266 10.64 -19.17 -11.56
C GLU A 266 9.98 -18.78 -10.26
N GLU A 267 9.69 -19.75 -9.40
CA GLU A 267 9.36 -19.52 -8.01
C GLU A 267 10.64 -19.48 -7.19
N GLY A 268 10.74 -18.53 -6.25
CA GLY A 268 11.95 -18.39 -5.44
C GLY A 268 11.79 -17.40 -4.30
N TRP A 269 12.90 -16.90 -3.80
CA TRP A 269 12.96 -15.91 -2.74
C TRP A 269 14.18 -15.00 -2.93
N TYR A 270 14.25 -13.93 -2.16
CA TYR A 270 15.45 -13.09 -2.11
C TYR A 270 16.35 -13.48 -0.94
N GLU A 271 17.65 -13.48 -1.21
CA GLU A 271 18.69 -13.69 -0.23
C GLU A 271 19.86 -12.76 -0.52
N ASN A 272 20.18 -11.87 0.41
CA ASN A 272 21.27 -10.88 0.25
C ASN A 272 21.15 -10.06 -1.05
N GLY A 273 19.96 -9.61 -1.39
CA GLY A 273 19.69 -8.80 -2.58
C GLY A 273 19.66 -9.58 -3.90
N VAL A 274 19.74 -10.90 -3.87
CA VAL A 274 19.76 -11.75 -5.06
C VAL A 274 18.59 -12.71 -5.06
N PHE A 275 17.83 -12.74 -6.17
CA PHE A 275 16.78 -13.73 -6.35
C PHE A 275 17.38 -15.14 -6.45
N LYS A 276 16.90 -16.05 -5.60
CA LYS A 276 17.25 -17.47 -5.57
C LYS A 276 16.10 -18.29 -6.10
N SER A 277 16.31 -18.94 -7.23
CA SER A 277 15.32 -19.82 -7.84
C SER A 277 15.19 -21.12 -7.05
N LEU A 278 13.95 -21.46 -6.69
CA LEU A 278 13.59 -22.74 -6.07
C LEU A 278 13.21 -23.77 -7.13
N ARG A 279 12.33 -23.37 -8.06
CA ARG A 279 11.84 -24.21 -9.14
C ARG A 279 11.36 -23.40 -10.33
N ILE A 280 11.25 -24.05 -11.47
CA ILE A 280 10.67 -23.50 -12.69
C ILE A 280 9.22 -23.99 -12.80
N LEU A 281 8.29 -23.07 -13.06
CA LEU A 281 6.92 -23.37 -13.41
C LEU A 281 6.81 -23.57 -14.91
N ASN A 282 6.07 -24.59 -15.34
CA ASN A 282 5.89 -24.88 -16.76
C ASN A 282 4.56 -25.61 -17.02
N GLY A 283 4.21 -25.80 -18.30
CA GLY A 283 3.03 -26.53 -18.73
C GLY A 283 1.77 -26.05 -18.00
N ASP A 284 1.09 -26.95 -17.31
CA ASP A 284 -0.18 -26.66 -16.63
C ASP A 284 -0.12 -25.54 -15.60
N GLU A 285 1.08 -25.16 -15.13
CA GLU A 285 1.24 -24.06 -14.18
C GLU A 285 1.25 -22.68 -14.86
N THR A 286 1.50 -22.62 -16.17
CA THR A 286 1.59 -21.39 -16.96
C THR A 286 0.54 -21.29 -18.07
N ASP A 287 0.10 -22.42 -18.62
CA ASP A 287 -0.70 -22.47 -19.85
C ASP A 287 -2.20 -22.16 -19.63
N TRP A 288 -2.69 -22.36 -18.42
CA TRP A 288 -4.10 -22.16 -18.07
C TRP A 288 -4.41 -20.71 -17.61
N GLY A 289 -3.97 -19.72 -18.38
CA GLY A 289 -4.22 -18.30 -18.09
C GLY A 289 -3.15 -17.65 -17.23
N GLY A 290 -1.97 -18.30 -17.14
CA GLY A 290 -0.79 -17.80 -16.46
C GLY A 290 -0.56 -18.36 -15.06
N PRO A 291 0.62 -18.08 -14.47
CA PRO A 291 0.97 -18.56 -13.15
C PRO A 291 0.04 -18.04 -12.08
N ALA A 292 -0.36 -18.93 -11.17
CA ALA A 292 -1.23 -18.64 -10.05
C ALA A 292 -0.48 -18.77 -8.73
N ILE A 293 -0.81 -17.86 -7.79
CA ILE A 293 -0.35 -17.91 -6.40
C ILE A 293 -1.58 -18.24 -5.53
N GLY A 294 -1.44 -19.25 -4.67
CA GLY A 294 -2.47 -19.66 -3.73
C GLY A 294 -2.52 -18.78 -2.46
N ASP A 295 -2.96 -19.39 -1.38
CA ASP A 295 -3.22 -18.77 -0.08
C ASP A 295 -1.96 -18.32 0.70
N LYS A 296 -0.79 -18.78 0.28
CA LYS A 296 0.49 -18.39 0.89
C LYS A 296 1.26 -17.44 -0.02
N PRO A 297 1.84 -16.37 0.52
CA PRO A 297 2.67 -15.46 -0.28
C PRO A 297 3.81 -16.20 -0.98
N ARG A 298 4.01 -15.87 -2.25
CA ARG A 298 5.11 -16.40 -3.06
C ARG A 298 5.71 -15.29 -3.91
N VAL A 299 6.98 -15.48 -4.26
CA VAL A 299 7.70 -14.61 -5.18
C VAL A 299 8.00 -15.38 -6.46
N LEU A 300 7.57 -14.82 -7.57
CA LEU A 300 7.83 -15.34 -8.92
C LEU A 300 8.71 -14.36 -9.69
N GLN A 301 9.71 -14.87 -10.38
CA GLN A 301 10.42 -14.12 -11.42
C GLN A 301 9.93 -14.59 -12.80
N ILE A 302 9.40 -13.65 -13.57
CA ILE A 302 8.73 -13.91 -14.85
C ILE A 302 9.53 -13.26 -15.96
N SER A 303 9.90 -14.03 -16.97
CA SER A 303 10.51 -13.53 -18.21
C SER A 303 9.59 -13.84 -19.38
N LEU A 304 9.37 -12.83 -20.23
CA LEU A 304 8.54 -12.92 -21.43
C LEU A 304 9.41 -12.83 -22.69
N VAL A 305 8.90 -13.35 -23.79
CA VAL A 305 9.49 -13.17 -25.13
C VAL A 305 8.39 -12.84 -26.13
N VAL A 306 8.69 -11.87 -27.00
CA VAL A 306 7.84 -11.48 -28.14
C VAL A 306 8.39 -12.19 -29.40
N ARG A 307 7.49 -12.66 -30.25
CA ARG A 307 7.82 -13.32 -31.53
C ARG A 307 7.45 -12.44 -32.73
#